data_8f19ba6dae28ccb39e578fce8b6df068
#
_entry.id   8f19ba6dae28ccb39e578fce8b6df068
#
_cell.length_a   1.000
_cell.length_b   1.000
_cell.length_c   1.000
_cell.angle_alpha   90.00
_cell.angle_beta   90.00
_cell.angle_gamma   90.00
#
_symmetry.space_group_name_H-M   'P 1'
#
loop_
_entity.id
_entity.type
_entity.pdbx_description
1 polymer ?
#
loop_
_entity_poly.entity_id
_entity_poly.type
_entity_poly.pdbx_seq_one_letter_code
_entity_poly.pdbx_strand_id
1 'polypeptide(L)'
;MTLSGCGGNSASDAKSASGAATVKVMVGGLDKVIYLPAMLTQRLGYFKAEGLDVELLTEPAGVQAETALISGDVQGAVGFYDHTLDLQVKGKKVESVVQFSHAPGEVEVVSNRAAGSIASPKDFKGKKLGVTGLGSSTDFLTKYLAVRDGVKTSEFTPVAVGAGQTFIAALKQGSIEGGMTTDPTVATLVDQKLGKVLIDMRTPEGSQEALGGPYPSSSLYMNADWVDSHKQTVQKLVNALVKTLRWMSAHSPEEIAAKMPADYAQGGKALYAQSIRSTLPMFTKDGVMPENGPETVEKVLKAFNPNLKSAKVDLSRTFTTEFVKKVPQG
;
A
#
# COMPACT_ATOMS: atom_id res chain seq x y z
N MET A 1 8.97 -33.75 -52.89
CA MET A 1 9.93 -32.88 -52.22
C MET A 1 9.26 -32.30 -51.00
N THR A 2 9.68 -32.77 -49.89
CA THR A 2 9.26 -32.43 -48.53
C THR A 2 9.95 -31.15 -48.04
N LEU A 3 9.23 -30.27 -47.37
CA LEU A 3 9.81 -29.35 -46.40
C LEU A 3 8.81 -29.07 -45.32
N SER A 4 9.05 -29.70 -44.19
CA SER A 4 8.50 -29.48 -42.87
C SER A 4 9.17 -28.24 -42.26
N GLY A 5 8.42 -27.39 -41.56
CA GLY A 5 8.94 -26.28 -40.81
C GLY A 5 8.05 -25.99 -39.61
N CYS A 6 8.17 -26.78 -38.54
CA CYS A 6 7.61 -26.41 -37.23
C CYS A 6 8.51 -25.37 -36.59
N GLY A 7 8.03 -24.15 -36.40
CA GLY A 7 8.61 -23.14 -35.55
C GLY A 7 7.88 -23.11 -34.21
N GLY A 8 8.34 -23.88 -33.24
CA GLY A 8 7.91 -23.76 -31.84
C GLY A 8 8.53 -22.50 -31.21
N ASN A 9 7.70 -21.55 -30.82
CA ASN A 9 8.11 -20.39 -30.06
C ASN A 9 8.18 -20.79 -28.57
N SER A 10 9.34 -21.25 -28.15
CA SER A 10 9.63 -21.48 -26.73
C SER A 10 9.89 -20.13 -26.09
N ALA A 11 9.00 -19.70 -25.22
CA ALA A 11 9.28 -18.61 -24.28
C ALA A 11 10.50 -19.01 -23.45
N SER A 12 11.60 -18.33 -23.65
CA SER A 12 12.84 -18.54 -22.90
C SER A 12 12.66 -17.96 -21.51
N ASP A 13 12.48 -18.86 -20.52
CA ASP A 13 12.74 -18.52 -19.12
C ASP A 13 14.19 -18.04 -19.00
N ALA A 14 14.36 -16.75 -18.78
CA ALA A 14 15.67 -16.18 -18.49
C ALA A 14 16.10 -16.66 -17.09
N LYS A 15 16.81 -17.77 -17.02
CA LYS A 15 17.52 -18.21 -15.81
C LYS A 15 18.60 -17.19 -15.50
N SER A 16 18.50 -16.53 -14.35
CA SER A 16 19.59 -15.72 -13.81
C SER A 16 20.79 -16.62 -13.50
N ALA A 17 22.00 -16.05 -13.59
CA ALA A 17 23.26 -16.79 -13.44
C ALA A 17 23.48 -17.47 -12.07
N SER A 18 22.54 -17.31 -11.11
CA SER A 18 22.60 -17.89 -9.76
C SER A 18 21.66 -19.07 -9.54
N GLY A 19 20.84 -19.45 -10.51
CA GLY A 19 19.84 -20.52 -10.34
C GLY A 19 18.67 -20.16 -9.40
N ALA A 20 18.60 -18.94 -8.87
CA ALA A 20 17.51 -18.46 -8.04
C ALA A 20 16.28 -18.13 -8.92
N ALA A 21 15.09 -18.49 -8.44
CA ALA A 21 13.84 -18.10 -9.11
C ALA A 21 13.66 -16.59 -9.00
N THR A 22 13.54 -15.90 -10.14
CA THR A 22 13.23 -14.46 -10.17
C THR A 22 11.75 -14.24 -9.88
N VAL A 23 11.45 -13.36 -8.93
CA VAL A 23 10.10 -12.98 -8.56
C VAL A 23 9.93 -11.47 -8.77
N LYS A 24 9.00 -11.09 -9.64
CA LYS A 24 8.65 -9.68 -9.86
C LYS A 24 7.55 -9.26 -8.91
N VAL A 25 7.78 -8.15 -8.22
CA VAL A 25 6.82 -7.57 -7.27
C VAL A 25 6.59 -6.11 -7.64
N MET A 26 5.35 -5.76 -7.97
CA MET A 26 4.94 -4.38 -8.22
C MET A 26 4.58 -3.70 -6.90
N VAL A 27 5.08 -2.49 -6.69
CA VAL A 27 4.80 -1.69 -5.49
C VAL A 27 4.03 -0.45 -5.88
N GLY A 28 2.99 -0.10 -5.14
CA GLY A 28 2.17 1.09 -5.37
C GLY A 28 2.84 2.42 -4.98
N GLY A 29 4.16 2.52 -5.20
CA GLY A 29 5.05 3.65 -4.93
C GLY A 29 6.17 3.25 -3.98
N LEU A 30 7.33 2.88 -4.53
CA LEU A 30 8.50 2.43 -3.75
C LEU A 30 9.05 3.49 -2.79
N ASP A 31 8.86 4.76 -3.11
CA ASP A 31 9.30 5.92 -2.32
C ASP A 31 8.34 6.28 -1.17
N LYS A 32 7.15 5.68 -1.13
CA LYS A 32 6.17 5.90 -0.05
C LYS A 32 6.56 5.13 1.21
N VAL A 33 6.57 5.80 2.36
CA VAL A 33 6.95 5.19 3.64
C VAL A 33 6.04 4.02 4.02
N ILE A 34 4.77 4.04 3.64
CA ILE A 34 3.83 2.92 3.88
C ILE A 34 4.27 1.59 3.25
N TYR A 35 5.11 1.62 2.19
CA TYR A 35 5.65 0.45 1.51
C TYR A 35 7.15 0.22 1.77
N LEU A 36 7.71 0.97 2.72
CA LEU A 36 9.13 0.90 3.11
C LEU A 36 9.65 -0.53 3.33
N PRO A 37 8.89 -1.48 3.93
CA PRO A 37 9.37 -2.85 4.13
C PRO A 37 9.86 -3.54 2.85
N ALA A 38 9.24 -3.29 1.70
CA ALA A 38 9.64 -3.93 0.43
C ALA A 38 11.08 -3.54 0.02
N MET A 39 11.35 -2.24 -0.11
CA MET A 39 12.67 -1.73 -0.47
C MET A 39 13.70 -2.02 0.63
N LEU A 40 13.34 -1.88 1.88
CA LEU A 40 14.23 -2.14 3.01
C LEU A 40 14.67 -3.61 3.04
N THR A 41 13.77 -4.56 2.76
CA THR A 41 14.11 -6.00 2.65
C THR A 41 15.20 -6.22 1.60
N GLN A 42 15.06 -5.58 0.43
CA GLN A 42 16.07 -5.64 -0.62
C GLN A 42 17.39 -5.00 -0.16
N ARG A 43 17.34 -3.83 0.47
CA ARG A 43 18.53 -3.09 0.95
C ARG A 43 19.27 -3.80 2.07
N LEU A 44 18.58 -4.54 2.92
CA LEU A 44 19.16 -5.40 3.96
C LEU A 44 19.66 -6.75 3.41
N GLY A 45 19.39 -7.06 2.13
CA GLY A 45 19.82 -8.29 1.48
C GLY A 45 19.04 -9.53 1.88
N TYR A 46 17.88 -9.38 2.54
CA TYR A 46 17.15 -10.52 3.09
C TYR A 46 16.49 -11.40 2.02
N PHE A 47 16.07 -10.82 0.88
CA PHE A 47 15.62 -11.66 -0.26
C PHE A 47 16.75 -12.58 -0.76
N LYS A 48 17.96 -12.04 -0.93
CA LYS A 48 19.13 -12.82 -1.36
C LYS A 48 19.52 -13.87 -0.32
N ALA A 49 19.40 -13.55 0.97
CA ALA A 49 19.68 -14.51 2.06
C ALA A 49 18.72 -15.70 2.04
N GLU A 50 17.48 -15.52 1.58
CA GLU A 50 16.50 -16.58 1.34
C GLU A 50 16.71 -17.32 -0.01
N GLY A 51 17.73 -16.93 -0.79
CA GLY A 51 18.00 -17.49 -2.12
C GLY A 51 16.99 -17.06 -3.16
N LEU A 52 16.41 -15.85 -3.03
CA LEU A 52 15.50 -15.25 -3.99
C LEU A 52 16.19 -14.13 -4.76
N ASP A 53 15.90 -14.06 -6.06
CA ASP A 53 16.12 -12.90 -6.89
C ASP A 53 14.78 -12.16 -7.04
N VAL A 54 14.64 -11.01 -6.34
CA VAL A 54 13.40 -10.22 -6.34
C VAL A 54 13.63 -8.92 -7.11
N GLU A 55 12.83 -8.73 -8.15
CA GLU A 55 12.76 -7.47 -8.90
C GLU A 55 11.61 -6.62 -8.36
N LEU A 56 11.93 -5.52 -7.68
CA LEU A 56 10.94 -4.55 -7.23
C LEU A 56 10.68 -3.54 -8.35
N LEU A 57 9.43 -3.48 -8.80
CA LEU A 57 8.92 -2.53 -9.78
C LEU A 57 8.03 -1.50 -9.07
N THR A 58 7.80 -0.36 -9.68
CA THR A 58 7.00 0.71 -9.06
C THR A 58 5.95 1.26 -10.00
N GLU A 59 4.77 1.51 -9.44
CA GLU A 59 3.68 2.24 -10.06
C GLU A 59 3.25 3.41 -9.15
N PRO A 60 2.70 4.50 -9.67
CA PRO A 60 2.40 5.68 -8.85
C PRO A 60 1.28 5.48 -7.83
N ALA A 61 0.42 4.48 -8.01
CA ALA A 61 -0.68 4.20 -7.08
C ALA A 61 -0.99 2.69 -6.98
N GLY A 62 -1.68 2.30 -5.89
CA GLY A 62 -2.01 0.89 -5.61
C GLY A 62 -2.85 0.24 -6.69
N VAL A 63 -3.78 0.96 -7.31
CA VAL A 63 -4.63 0.43 -8.39
C VAL A 63 -3.83 0.01 -9.63
N GLN A 64 -2.73 0.69 -9.97
CA GLN A 64 -1.86 0.26 -11.05
C GLN A 64 -1.05 -0.98 -10.68
N ALA A 65 -0.55 -1.06 -9.43
CA ALA A 65 0.13 -2.25 -8.94
C ALA A 65 -0.81 -3.48 -8.91
N GLU A 66 -2.06 -3.30 -8.50
CA GLU A 66 -3.13 -4.31 -8.60
C GLU A 66 -3.32 -4.76 -10.06
N THR A 67 -3.40 -3.81 -10.99
CA THR A 67 -3.59 -4.10 -12.42
C THR A 67 -2.46 -4.96 -12.97
N ALA A 68 -1.21 -4.65 -12.65
CA ALA A 68 -0.04 -5.44 -13.07
C ALA A 68 -0.08 -6.89 -12.52
N LEU A 69 -0.58 -7.08 -11.29
CA LEU A 69 -0.76 -8.42 -10.73
C LEU A 69 -1.87 -9.20 -11.47
N ILE A 70 -3.00 -8.55 -11.74
CA ILE A 70 -4.16 -9.21 -12.37
C ILE A 70 -3.91 -9.52 -13.86
N SER A 71 -3.08 -8.72 -14.54
CA SER A 71 -2.63 -9.03 -15.91
C SER A 71 -1.62 -10.17 -15.98
N GLY A 72 -0.98 -10.52 -14.85
CA GLY A 72 0.05 -11.57 -14.79
C GLY A 72 1.47 -11.05 -15.10
N ASP A 73 1.67 -9.75 -15.20
CA ASP A 73 2.99 -9.14 -15.48
C ASP A 73 3.96 -9.32 -14.31
N VAL A 74 3.41 -9.47 -13.10
CA VAL A 74 4.16 -9.69 -11.86
C VAL A 74 3.54 -10.82 -11.03
N GLN A 75 4.33 -11.40 -10.13
CA GLN A 75 3.89 -12.49 -9.24
C GLN A 75 3.27 -11.98 -7.95
N GLY A 76 3.61 -10.76 -7.53
CA GLY A 76 3.07 -10.16 -6.32
C GLY A 76 2.89 -8.66 -6.45
N ALA A 77 2.03 -8.10 -5.63
CA ALA A 77 1.88 -6.66 -5.48
C ALA A 77 2.02 -6.26 -4.01
N VAL A 78 2.80 -5.21 -3.76
CA VAL A 78 2.81 -4.52 -2.48
C VAL A 78 1.87 -3.33 -2.58
N GLY A 79 0.76 -3.44 -1.90
CA GLY A 79 -0.32 -2.49 -1.89
C GLY A 79 -1.20 -2.69 -0.66
N PHE A 80 -2.37 -2.07 -0.65
CA PHE A 80 -3.31 -2.18 0.45
C PHE A 80 -4.12 -3.48 0.40
N TYR A 81 -4.37 -4.04 1.56
CA TYR A 81 -5.18 -5.25 1.73
C TYR A 81 -6.63 -5.07 1.24
N ASP A 82 -7.18 -3.86 1.32
CA ASP A 82 -8.55 -3.54 0.85
C ASP A 82 -8.78 -3.90 -0.62
N HIS A 83 -7.73 -3.87 -1.44
CA HIS A 83 -7.77 -4.34 -2.82
C HIS A 83 -8.14 -5.82 -2.93
N THR A 84 -7.77 -6.67 -1.97
CA THR A 84 -8.13 -8.10 -2.02
C THR A 84 -9.64 -8.32 -1.92
N LEU A 85 -10.35 -7.49 -1.12
CA LEU A 85 -11.79 -7.53 -1.00
C LEU A 85 -12.48 -6.99 -2.26
N ASP A 86 -12.00 -5.86 -2.77
CA ASP A 86 -12.54 -5.24 -4.00
C ASP A 86 -12.34 -6.16 -5.22
N LEU A 87 -11.20 -6.83 -5.30
CA LEU A 87 -10.90 -7.82 -6.33
C LEU A 87 -11.76 -9.08 -6.21
N GLN A 88 -12.05 -9.54 -4.99
CA GLN A 88 -12.88 -10.72 -4.79
C GLN A 88 -14.29 -10.52 -5.35
N VAL A 89 -14.90 -9.35 -5.14
CA VAL A 89 -16.23 -9.05 -5.72
C VAL A 89 -16.21 -8.89 -7.24
N LYS A 90 -15.04 -8.65 -7.81
CA LYS A 90 -14.77 -8.67 -9.26
C LYS A 90 -14.42 -10.08 -9.78
N GLY A 91 -14.56 -11.11 -8.95
CA GLY A 91 -14.29 -12.51 -9.31
C GLY A 91 -12.81 -12.88 -9.40
N LYS A 92 -11.91 -12.08 -8.84
CA LYS A 92 -10.47 -12.37 -8.78
C LYS A 92 -10.11 -13.07 -7.47
N LYS A 93 -9.17 -14.02 -7.54
CA LYS A 93 -8.69 -14.77 -6.39
C LYS A 93 -7.31 -14.23 -5.99
N VAL A 94 -7.30 -13.25 -5.12
CA VAL A 94 -6.08 -12.61 -4.61
C VAL A 94 -6.10 -12.66 -3.09
N GLU A 95 -4.98 -13.00 -2.48
CA GLU A 95 -4.84 -13.08 -1.03
C GLU A 95 -3.57 -12.41 -0.53
N SER A 96 -3.64 -11.75 0.63
CA SER A 96 -2.48 -11.25 1.36
C SER A 96 -1.73 -12.41 2.02
N VAL A 97 -0.43 -12.52 1.76
CA VAL A 97 0.42 -13.59 2.33
C VAL A 97 1.25 -13.11 3.51
N VAL A 98 1.41 -11.80 3.66
CA VAL A 98 2.04 -11.15 4.82
C VAL A 98 1.53 -9.72 4.94
N GLN A 99 1.17 -9.34 6.16
CA GLN A 99 0.65 -8.01 6.49
C GLN A 99 1.77 -7.14 7.06
N PHE A 100 2.01 -5.95 6.49
CA PHE A 100 3.04 -5.04 7.01
C PHE A 100 2.50 -4.14 8.11
N SER A 101 1.21 -3.83 8.10
CA SER A 101 0.64 -2.79 8.94
C SER A 101 -0.75 -3.11 9.46
N HIS A 102 -1.11 -2.49 10.58
CA HIS A 102 -2.42 -2.58 11.23
C HIS A 102 -3.18 -1.25 11.23
N ALA A 103 -2.59 -0.21 10.66
CA ALA A 103 -3.22 1.10 10.44
C ALA A 103 -2.94 1.57 9.00
N PRO A 104 -3.75 2.49 8.42
CA PRO A 104 -3.60 2.91 7.03
C PRO A 104 -2.24 3.55 6.68
N GLY A 105 -1.67 4.34 7.59
CA GLY A 105 -0.50 5.16 7.27
C GLY A 105 -0.82 6.34 6.35
N GLU A 106 -2.08 6.54 6.01
CA GLU A 106 -2.58 7.62 5.17
C GLU A 106 -3.08 8.79 6.00
N VAL A 107 -3.02 9.98 5.42
CA VAL A 107 -3.38 11.24 6.08
C VAL A 107 -4.23 12.07 5.14
N GLU A 108 -5.40 12.49 5.61
CA GLU A 108 -6.17 13.52 4.92
C GLU A 108 -5.58 14.89 5.28
N VAL A 109 -5.18 15.65 4.27
CA VAL A 109 -4.58 16.98 4.42
C VAL A 109 -5.46 18.03 3.77
N VAL A 110 -5.41 19.25 4.29
CA VAL A 110 -6.12 20.42 3.74
C VAL A 110 -5.11 21.51 3.44
N SER A 111 -5.22 22.14 2.27
CA SER A 111 -4.38 23.30 1.93
C SER A 111 -4.62 24.45 2.89
N ASN A 112 -3.58 25.23 3.18
CA ASN A 112 -3.72 26.39 4.06
C ASN A 112 -4.71 27.43 3.48
N ARG A 113 -4.90 27.45 2.15
CA ARG A 113 -5.91 28.31 1.51
C ARG A 113 -7.35 27.86 1.80
N ALA A 114 -7.58 26.56 1.89
CA ALA A 114 -8.90 25.98 2.15
C ALA A 114 -9.16 25.72 3.64
N ALA A 115 -8.17 25.93 4.52
CA ALA A 115 -8.25 25.60 5.94
C ALA A 115 -9.37 26.33 6.71
N GLY A 116 -9.86 27.46 6.21
CA GLY A 116 -11.02 28.17 6.75
C GLY A 116 -12.38 27.62 6.27
N SER A 117 -12.39 26.78 5.22
CA SER A 117 -13.60 26.20 4.63
C SER A 117 -13.69 24.68 4.73
N ILE A 118 -12.66 24.02 5.25
CA ILE A 118 -12.61 22.57 5.48
C ILE A 118 -12.03 22.33 6.88
N ALA A 119 -12.91 22.05 7.83
CA ALA A 119 -12.56 21.72 9.21
C ALA A 119 -12.82 20.25 9.54
N SER A 120 -13.61 19.56 8.73
CA SER A 120 -13.96 18.14 8.89
C SER A 120 -14.41 17.55 7.53
N PRO A 121 -14.59 16.23 7.40
CA PRO A 121 -15.13 15.62 6.19
C PRO A 121 -16.56 16.10 5.82
N LYS A 122 -17.32 16.67 6.74
CA LYS A 122 -18.63 17.31 6.44
C LYS A 122 -18.50 18.45 5.42
N ASP A 123 -17.33 19.05 5.36
CA ASP A 123 -17.05 20.20 4.50
C ASP A 123 -16.53 19.78 3.11
N PHE A 124 -16.47 18.48 2.80
CA PHE A 124 -16.00 17.97 1.51
C PHE A 124 -16.96 18.28 0.35
N LYS A 125 -18.21 18.59 0.65
CA LYS A 125 -19.20 18.92 -0.37
C LYS A 125 -18.75 20.06 -1.29
N GLY A 126 -18.76 19.79 -2.60
CA GLY A 126 -18.32 20.71 -3.65
C GLY A 126 -16.80 20.84 -3.79
N LYS A 127 -16.01 20.12 -3.00
CA LYS A 127 -14.55 20.21 -2.98
C LYS A 127 -13.90 19.26 -4.00
N LYS A 128 -12.70 19.62 -4.44
CA LYS A 128 -11.79 18.79 -5.21
C LYS A 128 -10.73 18.24 -4.25
N LEU A 129 -10.72 16.94 -4.05
CA LEU A 129 -9.83 16.25 -3.12
C LEU A 129 -8.86 15.35 -3.87
N GLY A 130 -7.57 15.55 -3.65
CA GLY A 130 -6.51 14.78 -4.28
C GLY A 130 -6.44 13.37 -3.72
N VAL A 131 -6.25 12.41 -4.61
CA VAL A 131 -5.97 11.00 -4.27
C VAL A 131 -4.82 10.49 -5.12
N THR A 132 -4.15 9.42 -4.71
CA THR A 132 -3.03 8.89 -5.51
C THR A 132 -3.50 8.32 -6.84
N GLY A 133 -4.67 7.70 -6.87
CA GLY A 133 -5.35 7.19 -8.06
C GLY A 133 -6.81 6.91 -7.76
N LEU A 134 -7.69 7.06 -8.73
CA LEU A 134 -9.09 6.65 -8.57
C LEU A 134 -9.15 5.12 -8.45
N GLY A 135 -9.80 4.62 -7.40
CA GLY A 135 -9.82 3.19 -7.06
C GLY A 135 -8.63 2.73 -6.21
N SER A 136 -7.70 3.61 -5.83
CA SER A 136 -6.68 3.33 -4.81
C SER A 136 -7.24 3.54 -3.40
N SER A 137 -6.55 3.03 -2.38
CA SER A 137 -6.97 3.15 -0.97
C SER A 137 -7.15 4.58 -0.51
N THR A 138 -6.32 5.53 -1.00
CA THR A 138 -6.53 6.96 -0.76
C THR A 138 -7.91 7.45 -1.24
N ASP A 139 -8.38 6.97 -2.40
CA ASP A 139 -9.73 7.27 -2.90
C ASP A 139 -10.82 6.58 -2.07
N PHE A 140 -10.57 5.33 -1.65
CA PHE A 140 -11.51 4.59 -0.82
C PHE A 140 -11.71 5.23 0.54
N LEU A 141 -10.61 5.59 1.23
CA LEU A 141 -10.68 6.19 2.55
C LEU A 141 -11.24 7.61 2.51
N THR A 142 -10.90 8.44 1.51
CA THR A 142 -11.53 9.76 1.32
C THR A 142 -13.04 9.62 1.16
N LYS A 143 -13.53 8.67 0.33
CA LYS A 143 -14.95 8.40 0.15
C LYS A 143 -15.61 7.92 1.44
N TYR A 144 -14.95 7.04 2.18
CA TYR A 144 -15.46 6.57 3.46
C TYR A 144 -15.62 7.71 4.47
N LEU A 145 -14.60 8.54 4.64
CA LEU A 145 -14.64 9.67 5.57
C LEU A 145 -15.76 10.63 5.22
N ALA A 146 -15.96 10.93 3.92
CA ALA A 146 -17.06 11.74 3.43
C ALA A 146 -18.43 11.13 3.80
N VAL A 147 -18.64 9.86 3.47
CA VAL A 147 -19.93 9.17 3.71
C VAL A 147 -20.21 9.01 5.21
N ARG A 148 -19.19 8.66 6.01
CA ARG A 148 -19.30 8.59 7.47
C ARG A 148 -19.85 9.91 8.06
N ASP A 149 -19.41 11.02 7.51
CA ASP A 149 -19.78 12.36 7.98
C ASP A 149 -20.97 12.98 7.20
N GLY A 150 -21.70 12.18 6.40
CA GLY A 150 -22.95 12.54 5.74
C GLY A 150 -22.84 13.18 4.37
N VAL A 151 -21.65 13.21 3.76
CA VAL A 151 -21.41 13.70 2.39
C VAL A 151 -21.42 12.54 1.41
N LYS A 152 -22.30 12.58 0.39
CA LYS A 152 -22.35 11.52 -0.62
C LYS A 152 -21.12 11.57 -1.52
N THR A 153 -20.71 10.42 -2.03
CA THR A 153 -19.56 10.32 -2.97
C THR A 153 -19.74 11.13 -4.24
N SER A 154 -20.98 11.43 -4.63
CA SER A 154 -21.31 12.29 -5.78
C SER A 154 -21.29 13.79 -5.47
N GLU A 155 -21.11 14.20 -4.20
CA GLU A 155 -21.15 15.61 -3.79
C GLU A 155 -19.76 16.24 -3.70
N PHE A 156 -18.68 15.51 -3.95
CA PHE A 156 -17.32 16.03 -4.06
C PHE A 156 -16.60 15.36 -5.24
N THR A 157 -15.42 15.86 -5.61
CA THR A 157 -14.67 15.35 -6.78
C THR A 157 -13.31 14.82 -6.33
N PRO A 158 -13.08 13.50 -6.28
CA PRO A 158 -11.75 12.98 -6.14
C PRO A 158 -10.96 13.21 -7.44
N VAL A 159 -9.71 13.66 -7.29
CA VAL A 159 -8.81 13.97 -8.41
C VAL A 159 -7.54 13.13 -8.28
N ALA A 160 -7.25 12.31 -9.29
CA ALA A 160 -6.01 11.52 -9.33
C ALA A 160 -4.81 12.45 -9.58
N VAL A 161 -3.98 12.64 -8.56
CA VAL A 161 -2.82 13.55 -8.61
C VAL A 161 -1.50 12.85 -8.24
N GLY A 162 -1.53 11.53 -7.96
CA GLY A 162 -0.36 10.81 -7.48
C GLY A 162 0.01 11.17 -6.04
N ALA A 163 1.29 11.02 -5.71
CA ALA A 163 1.88 11.42 -4.43
C ALA A 163 3.15 12.26 -4.70
N GLY A 164 3.85 12.69 -3.65
CA GLY A 164 5.09 13.46 -3.78
C GLY A 164 4.87 14.81 -4.47
N GLN A 165 5.74 15.13 -5.40
CA GLN A 165 5.76 16.45 -6.06
C GLN A 165 4.49 16.75 -6.85
N THR A 166 3.85 15.74 -7.44
CA THR A 166 2.60 15.94 -8.21
C THR A 166 1.44 16.35 -7.31
N PHE A 167 1.29 15.71 -6.13
CA PHE A 167 0.32 16.10 -5.13
C PHE A 167 0.58 17.52 -4.61
N ILE A 168 1.85 17.83 -4.28
CA ILE A 168 2.28 19.15 -3.79
C ILE A 168 1.99 20.22 -4.84
N ALA A 169 2.28 19.97 -6.10
CA ALA A 169 2.01 20.89 -7.20
C ALA A 169 0.50 21.17 -7.36
N ALA A 170 -0.34 20.12 -7.34
CA ALA A 170 -1.78 20.24 -7.44
C ALA A 170 -2.35 21.09 -6.30
N LEU A 171 -1.86 20.91 -5.07
CA LEU A 171 -2.25 21.68 -3.91
C LEU A 171 -1.81 23.16 -4.03
N LYS A 172 -0.57 23.40 -4.45
CA LYS A 172 -0.02 24.76 -4.67
C LYS A 172 -0.79 25.53 -5.75
N GLN A 173 -1.16 24.88 -6.83
CA GLN A 173 -1.91 25.47 -7.93
C GLN A 173 -3.40 25.71 -7.60
N GLY A 174 -3.90 25.07 -6.53
CA GLY A 174 -5.34 25.10 -6.19
C GLY A 174 -6.19 24.20 -7.08
N SER A 175 -5.59 23.24 -7.76
CA SER A 175 -6.30 22.18 -8.52
C SER A 175 -7.03 21.22 -7.58
N ILE A 176 -6.56 21.11 -6.34
CA ILE A 176 -7.18 20.43 -5.22
C ILE A 176 -7.16 21.34 -3.97
N GLU A 177 -8.15 21.19 -3.11
CA GLU A 177 -8.27 21.98 -1.86
C GLU A 177 -7.70 21.21 -0.65
N GLY A 178 -7.57 19.91 -0.78
CA GLY A 178 -7.02 18.96 0.18
C GLY A 178 -6.95 17.60 -0.46
N GLY A 179 -6.80 16.54 0.35
CA GLY A 179 -6.86 15.17 -0.13
C GLY A 179 -6.08 14.19 0.71
N MET A 180 -6.18 12.91 0.36
CA MET A 180 -5.53 11.80 1.03
C MET A 180 -4.17 11.51 0.40
N THR A 181 -3.14 11.50 1.23
CA THR A 181 -1.77 11.15 0.79
C THR A 181 -1.00 10.47 1.93
N THR A 182 0.28 10.19 1.69
CA THR A 182 1.15 9.46 2.61
C THR A 182 2.47 10.20 2.83
N ASP A 183 3.26 9.79 3.82
CA ASP A 183 4.65 10.22 3.93
C ASP A 183 5.52 9.63 2.79
N PRO A 184 6.51 10.40 2.29
CA PRO A 184 7.03 11.68 2.79
C PRO A 184 6.28 12.93 2.29
N THR A 185 5.19 12.79 1.50
CA THR A 185 4.44 13.93 0.98
C THR A 185 3.84 14.78 2.11
N VAL A 186 3.25 14.12 3.13
CA VAL A 186 2.66 14.79 4.30
C VAL A 186 3.68 15.65 5.03
N ALA A 187 4.83 15.07 5.38
CA ALA A 187 5.89 15.81 6.06
C ALA A 187 6.38 17.00 5.24
N THR A 188 6.52 16.84 3.93
CA THR A 188 6.93 17.93 3.02
C THR A 188 5.90 19.05 2.97
N LEU A 189 4.60 18.71 2.91
CA LEU A 189 3.53 19.72 2.91
C LEU A 189 3.50 20.53 4.20
N VAL A 190 3.68 19.87 5.34
CA VAL A 190 3.70 20.52 6.65
C VAL A 190 4.94 21.39 6.83
N ASP A 191 6.13 20.87 6.49
CA ASP A 191 7.39 21.61 6.57
C ASP A 191 7.38 22.88 5.70
N GLN A 192 6.86 22.77 4.48
CA GLN A 192 6.73 23.91 3.56
C GLN A 192 5.53 24.82 3.87
N LYS A 193 4.78 24.54 4.94
CA LYS A 193 3.59 25.30 5.35
C LYS A 193 2.54 25.47 4.23
N LEU A 194 2.34 24.43 3.45
CA LEU A 194 1.39 24.43 2.32
C LEU A 194 0.02 23.90 2.72
N GLY A 195 -0.03 23.07 3.73
CA GLY A 195 -1.25 22.47 4.26
C GLY A 195 -1.09 22.01 5.70
N LYS A 196 -2.19 21.58 6.27
CA LYS A 196 -2.26 20.99 7.61
C LYS A 196 -2.91 19.61 7.55
N VAL A 197 -2.62 18.79 8.54
CA VAL A 197 -3.28 17.52 8.77
C VAL A 197 -4.71 17.76 9.22
N LEU A 198 -5.67 17.10 8.57
CA LEU A 198 -7.08 17.08 8.95
C LEU A 198 -7.44 15.81 9.71
N ILE A 199 -7.03 14.64 9.16
CA ILE A 199 -7.22 13.33 9.80
C ILE A 199 -5.92 12.55 9.63
N ASP A 200 -5.39 12.05 10.73
CA ASP A 200 -4.14 11.28 10.78
C ASP A 200 -4.43 9.80 11.09
N MET A 201 -4.19 8.93 10.14
CA MET A 201 -4.36 7.48 10.29
C MET A 201 -3.03 6.73 10.26
N ARG A 202 -1.92 7.38 10.65
CA ARG A 202 -0.59 6.76 10.71
C ARG A 202 -0.36 5.90 11.95
N THR A 203 -1.30 5.91 12.89
CA THR A 203 -1.21 5.13 14.14
C THR A 203 -2.46 4.28 14.36
N PRO A 204 -2.39 3.25 15.21
CA PRO A 204 -3.57 2.47 15.61
C PRO A 204 -4.69 3.32 16.21
N GLU A 205 -4.32 4.33 17.02
CA GLU A 205 -5.28 5.25 17.65
C GLU A 205 -6.01 6.08 16.59
N GLY A 206 -5.27 6.63 15.62
CA GLY A 206 -5.85 7.37 14.51
C GLY A 206 -6.75 6.50 13.62
N SER A 207 -6.36 5.23 13.39
CA SER A 207 -7.20 4.25 12.72
C SER A 207 -8.49 3.97 13.50
N GLN A 208 -8.38 3.78 14.81
CA GLN A 208 -9.54 3.57 15.69
C GLN A 208 -10.48 4.76 15.67
N GLU A 209 -9.97 5.98 15.74
CA GLU A 209 -10.79 7.21 15.70
C GLU A 209 -11.47 7.40 14.34
N ALA A 210 -10.72 7.23 13.26
CA ALA A 210 -11.22 7.49 11.91
C ALA A 210 -12.11 6.38 11.37
N LEU A 211 -11.79 5.10 11.64
CA LEU A 211 -12.38 3.93 10.97
C LEU A 211 -13.14 3.01 11.93
N GLY A 212 -12.92 3.17 13.24
CA GLY A 212 -13.58 2.40 14.30
C GLY A 212 -12.93 1.06 14.60
N GLY A 213 -11.67 0.85 14.17
CA GLY A 213 -10.90 -0.38 14.46
C GLY A 213 -9.55 -0.41 13.77
N PRO A 214 -8.80 -1.52 13.94
CA PRO A 214 -7.60 -1.76 13.15
C PRO A 214 -7.96 -1.85 11.68
N TYR A 215 -7.14 -1.23 10.84
CA TYR A 215 -7.30 -1.29 9.39
C TYR A 215 -6.00 -1.81 8.77
N PRO A 216 -5.88 -3.14 8.55
CA PRO A 216 -4.75 -3.70 7.85
C PRO A 216 -4.66 -3.05 6.47
N SER A 217 -3.50 -2.51 6.15
CA SER A 217 -3.29 -1.75 4.94
C SER A 217 -2.17 -2.34 4.11
N SER A 218 -0.95 -1.82 4.18
CA SER A 218 0.15 -2.31 3.36
C SER A 218 0.46 -3.80 3.61
N SER A 219 0.53 -4.56 2.53
CA SER A 219 0.74 -6.00 2.54
C SER A 219 1.40 -6.46 1.23
N LEU A 220 1.96 -7.66 1.21
CA LEU A 220 2.22 -8.38 -0.04
C LEU A 220 1.01 -9.26 -0.32
N TYR A 221 0.32 -9.02 -1.42
CA TYR A 221 -0.75 -9.88 -1.90
C TYR A 221 -0.43 -10.45 -3.27
N MET A 222 -0.93 -11.64 -3.53
CA MET A 222 -0.58 -12.46 -4.69
C MET A 222 -1.82 -13.19 -5.21
N ASN A 223 -1.76 -13.67 -6.46
CA ASN A 223 -2.79 -14.56 -6.99
C ASN A 223 -2.79 -15.87 -6.19
N ALA A 224 -3.95 -16.30 -5.67
CA ALA A 224 -4.07 -17.47 -4.81
C ALA A 224 -3.63 -18.78 -5.51
N ASP A 225 -3.97 -18.94 -6.79
CA ASP A 225 -3.57 -20.14 -7.56
C ASP A 225 -2.03 -20.18 -7.76
N TRP A 226 -1.38 -19.01 -7.82
CA TRP A 226 0.09 -18.92 -7.86
C TRP A 226 0.71 -19.25 -6.49
N VAL A 227 0.11 -18.73 -5.41
CA VAL A 227 0.53 -19.04 -4.03
C VAL A 227 0.51 -20.55 -3.79
N ASP A 228 -0.58 -21.20 -4.14
CA ASP A 228 -0.75 -22.66 -3.97
C ASP A 228 0.29 -23.48 -4.72
N SER A 229 0.67 -23.04 -5.92
CA SER A 229 1.66 -23.75 -6.75
C SER A 229 3.12 -23.41 -6.39
N HIS A 230 3.39 -22.34 -5.62
CA HIS A 230 4.74 -21.83 -5.33
C HIS A 230 5.00 -21.63 -3.82
N LYS A 231 4.41 -22.46 -2.97
CA LYS A 231 4.46 -22.30 -1.49
C LYS A 231 5.86 -22.11 -0.92
N GLN A 232 6.89 -22.77 -1.47
CA GLN A 232 8.26 -22.59 -1.01
C GLN A 232 8.80 -21.19 -1.31
N THR A 233 8.51 -20.65 -2.50
CA THR A 233 8.92 -19.28 -2.88
C THR A 233 8.19 -18.25 -2.03
N VAL A 234 6.88 -18.44 -1.80
CA VAL A 234 6.09 -17.56 -0.94
C VAL A 234 6.61 -17.58 0.50
N GLN A 235 6.94 -18.77 1.05
CA GLN A 235 7.51 -18.87 2.39
C GLN A 235 8.81 -18.08 2.52
N LYS A 236 9.71 -18.15 1.54
CA LYS A 236 10.97 -17.40 1.51
C LYS A 236 10.73 -15.89 1.44
N LEU A 237 9.77 -15.44 0.61
CA LEU A 237 9.37 -14.02 0.55
C LEU A 237 8.87 -13.53 1.93
N VAL A 238 7.99 -14.31 2.55
CA VAL A 238 7.43 -13.97 3.87
C VAL A 238 8.50 -13.97 4.95
N ASN A 239 9.43 -14.95 4.95
CA ASN A 239 10.57 -14.98 5.88
C ASN A 239 11.38 -13.69 5.80
N ALA A 240 11.76 -13.27 4.58
CA ALA A 240 12.55 -12.07 4.34
C ALA A 240 11.83 -10.79 4.82
N LEU A 241 10.53 -10.68 4.51
CA LEU A 241 9.72 -9.52 4.87
C LEU A 241 9.47 -9.43 6.39
N VAL A 242 9.13 -10.54 7.04
CA VAL A 242 8.94 -10.55 8.50
C VAL A 242 10.25 -10.26 9.23
N LYS A 243 11.38 -10.76 8.73
CA LYS A 243 12.70 -10.40 9.26
C LYS A 243 12.95 -8.90 9.17
N THR A 244 12.51 -8.26 8.08
CA THR A 244 12.59 -6.80 7.94
C THR A 244 11.69 -6.07 8.94
N LEU A 245 10.45 -6.50 9.12
CA LEU A 245 9.54 -5.90 10.10
C LEU A 245 10.11 -5.96 11.53
N ARG A 246 10.69 -7.10 11.91
CA ARG A 246 11.40 -7.26 13.19
C ARG A 246 12.60 -6.32 13.29
N TRP A 247 13.40 -6.22 12.23
CA TRP A 247 14.54 -5.31 12.19
C TRP A 247 14.08 -3.85 12.37
N MET A 248 13.03 -3.44 11.65
CA MET A 248 12.44 -2.09 11.78
C MET A 248 11.99 -1.78 13.20
N SER A 249 11.38 -2.75 13.89
CA SER A 249 10.89 -2.55 15.26
C SER A 249 12.01 -2.38 16.31
N ALA A 250 13.24 -2.69 15.94
CA ALA A 250 14.43 -2.65 16.82
C ALA A 250 15.39 -1.49 16.46
N HIS A 251 15.09 -0.70 15.43
CA HIS A 251 15.99 0.36 14.95
C HIS A 251 15.29 1.73 14.94
N SER A 252 16.07 2.77 15.11
CA SER A 252 15.60 4.15 15.05
C SER A 252 15.18 4.56 13.62
N PRO A 253 14.30 5.57 13.48
CA PRO A 253 13.95 6.12 12.17
C PRO A 253 15.17 6.59 11.35
N GLU A 254 16.20 7.11 12.02
CA GLU A 254 17.45 7.54 11.41
C GLU A 254 18.25 6.38 10.83
N GLU A 255 18.35 5.27 11.57
CA GLU A 255 19.01 4.04 11.12
C GLU A 255 18.25 3.40 9.94
N ILE A 256 16.93 3.41 10.00
CA ILE A 256 16.07 2.94 8.90
C ILE A 256 16.29 3.83 7.66
N ALA A 257 16.21 5.15 7.82
CA ALA A 257 16.43 6.10 6.71
C ALA A 257 17.81 5.95 6.08
N ALA A 258 18.84 5.65 6.86
CA ALA A 258 20.20 5.45 6.35
C ALA A 258 20.36 4.22 5.44
N LYS A 259 19.44 3.25 5.50
CA LYS A 259 19.42 2.07 4.64
C LYS A 259 18.68 2.29 3.32
N MET A 260 17.81 3.31 3.26
CA MET A 260 16.97 3.57 2.09
C MET A 260 17.75 4.27 0.98
N PRO A 261 17.28 4.23 -0.27
CA PRO A 261 17.85 4.98 -1.38
C PRO A 261 17.87 6.48 -1.08
N ALA A 262 18.97 7.16 -1.45
CA ALA A 262 19.16 8.57 -1.12
C ALA A 262 18.14 9.50 -1.79
N ASP A 263 17.63 9.12 -2.97
CA ASP A 263 16.61 9.83 -3.73
C ASP A 263 15.23 9.83 -3.09
N TYR A 264 14.97 8.92 -2.13
CA TYR A 264 13.73 8.95 -1.33
C TYR A 264 13.69 10.11 -0.33
N ALA A 265 14.85 10.64 0.03
CA ALA A 265 15.00 11.75 0.97
C ALA A 265 15.01 13.13 0.26
N GLN A 266 14.10 13.36 -0.71
CA GLN A 266 14.06 14.59 -1.52
C GLN A 266 13.92 15.89 -0.70
N GLY A 267 13.27 15.84 0.47
CA GLY A 267 13.18 16.94 1.44
C GLY A 267 14.36 17.03 2.42
N GLY A 268 15.39 16.17 2.23
CA GLY A 268 16.53 16.04 3.15
C GLY A 268 16.36 14.89 4.14
N LYS A 269 17.52 14.38 4.62
CA LYS A 269 17.58 13.20 5.48
C LYS A 269 16.79 13.35 6.80
N ALA A 270 16.81 14.53 7.40
CA ALA A 270 16.11 14.80 8.65
C ALA A 270 14.59 14.73 8.46
N LEU A 271 14.06 15.33 7.39
CA LEU A 271 12.62 15.28 7.08
C LEU A 271 12.18 13.86 6.72
N TYR A 272 13.01 13.11 6.00
CA TYR A 272 12.71 11.71 5.68
C TYR A 272 12.68 10.82 6.93
N ALA A 273 13.65 10.98 7.85
CA ALA A 273 13.63 10.29 9.14
C ALA A 273 12.40 10.68 9.98
N GLN A 274 11.98 11.95 9.93
CA GLN A 274 10.74 12.39 10.57
C GLN A 274 9.49 11.75 9.95
N SER A 275 9.44 11.59 8.62
CA SER A 275 8.37 10.86 7.91
C SER A 275 8.29 9.40 8.40
N ILE A 276 9.43 8.73 8.50
CA ILE A 276 9.51 7.36 9.03
C ILE A 276 9.02 7.34 10.48
N ARG A 277 9.48 8.26 11.34
CA ARG A 277 9.08 8.34 12.76
C ARG A 277 7.57 8.46 12.91
N SER A 278 6.93 9.30 12.11
CA SER A 278 5.48 9.51 12.16
C SER A 278 4.68 8.30 11.69
N THR A 279 5.24 7.52 10.76
CA THR A 279 4.56 6.38 10.12
C THR A 279 4.92 5.04 10.79
N LEU A 280 6.06 4.94 11.48
CA LEU A 280 6.55 3.70 12.07
C LEU A 280 5.52 2.97 12.97
N PRO A 281 4.66 3.66 13.75
CA PRO A 281 3.66 3.00 14.59
C PRO A 281 2.63 2.18 13.83
N MET A 282 2.44 2.40 12.51
CA MET A 282 1.49 1.61 11.72
C MET A 282 1.93 0.17 11.49
N PHE A 283 3.25 -0.11 11.52
CA PHE A 283 3.79 -1.40 11.10
C PHE A 283 3.64 -2.48 12.16
N THR A 284 3.36 -3.71 11.70
CA THR A 284 3.40 -4.91 12.54
C THR A 284 4.85 -5.37 12.74
N LYS A 285 5.07 -6.22 13.75
CA LYS A 285 6.40 -6.81 13.99
C LYS A 285 6.54 -8.22 13.40
N ASP A 286 5.43 -8.88 13.14
CA ASP A 286 5.35 -10.30 12.85
C ASP A 286 4.67 -10.65 11.52
N GLY A 287 4.11 -9.66 10.84
CA GLY A 287 3.41 -9.86 9.57
C GLY A 287 2.02 -10.48 9.67
N VAL A 288 1.48 -10.62 10.88
CA VAL A 288 0.18 -11.25 11.14
C VAL A 288 -0.95 -10.28 10.86
N MET A 289 -2.03 -10.80 10.27
CA MET A 289 -3.28 -10.06 10.08
C MET A 289 -3.87 -9.70 11.45
N PRO A 290 -4.16 -8.42 11.75
CA PRO A 290 -4.74 -8.03 13.03
C PRO A 290 -6.16 -8.59 13.19
N GLU A 291 -6.48 -8.98 14.40
CA GLU A 291 -7.82 -9.42 14.76
C GLU A 291 -8.86 -8.33 14.47
N ASN A 292 -10.02 -8.70 13.93
CA ASN A 292 -11.08 -7.80 13.46
C ASN A 292 -10.67 -6.80 12.37
N GLY A 293 -9.44 -6.92 11.84
CA GLY A 293 -8.95 -6.04 10.78
C GLY A 293 -9.71 -6.21 9.46
N PRO A 294 -9.83 -7.45 8.94
CA PRO A 294 -10.60 -7.72 7.72
C PRO A 294 -12.04 -7.23 7.79
N GLU A 295 -12.70 -7.38 8.93
CA GLU A 295 -14.06 -6.92 9.18
C GLU A 295 -14.16 -5.39 9.17
N THR A 296 -13.17 -4.70 9.72
CA THR A 296 -13.10 -3.23 9.65
C THR A 296 -12.96 -2.76 8.21
N VAL A 297 -12.07 -3.40 7.42
CA VAL A 297 -11.89 -3.09 6.00
C VAL A 297 -13.18 -3.33 5.22
N GLU A 298 -13.84 -4.46 5.42
CA GLU A 298 -15.11 -4.77 4.77
C GLU A 298 -16.19 -3.71 5.10
N LYS A 299 -16.33 -3.35 6.39
CA LYS A 299 -17.26 -2.31 6.85
C LYS A 299 -16.99 -0.97 6.16
N VAL A 300 -15.72 -0.56 6.08
CA VAL A 300 -15.30 0.70 5.43
C VAL A 300 -15.66 0.68 3.95
N LEU A 301 -15.31 -0.37 3.23
CA LEU A 301 -15.60 -0.47 1.80
C LEU A 301 -17.10 -0.54 1.51
N LYS A 302 -17.86 -1.28 2.30
CA LYS A 302 -19.33 -1.38 2.14
C LYS A 302 -20.07 -0.07 2.36
N ALA A 303 -19.49 0.88 3.09
CA ALA A 303 -20.14 2.15 3.36
C ALA A 303 -20.35 3.00 2.08
N PHE A 304 -19.44 2.92 1.12
CA PHE A 304 -19.47 3.75 -0.08
C PHE A 304 -19.48 2.97 -1.40
N ASN A 305 -19.05 1.70 -1.42
CA ASN A 305 -18.95 0.90 -2.64
C ASN A 305 -20.20 0.04 -2.82
N PRO A 306 -21.08 0.32 -3.79
CA PRO A 306 -22.33 -0.42 -3.98
C PRO A 306 -22.11 -1.88 -4.35
N ASN A 307 -21.01 -2.22 -5.03
CA ASN A 307 -20.70 -3.61 -5.40
C ASN A 307 -20.37 -4.44 -4.16
N LEU A 308 -19.58 -3.89 -3.24
CA LEU A 308 -19.29 -4.55 -1.96
C LEU A 308 -20.51 -4.60 -1.02
N LYS A 309 -21.34 -3.56 -1.03
CA LYS A 309 -22.54 -3.50 -0.18
C LYS A 309 -23.51 -4.64 -0.47
N SER A 310 -23.66 -5.02 -1.74
CA SER A 310 -24.55 -6.08 -2.19
C SER A 310 -23.91 -7.48 -2.20
N ALA A 311 -22.57 -7.56 -2.17
CA ALA A 311 -21.84 -8.81 -2.25
C ALA A 311 -21.62 -9.44 -0.86
N LYS A 312 -21.56 -10.78 -0.83
CA LYS A 312 -21.04 -11.54 0.31
C LYS A 312 -19.55 -11.76 0.07
N VAL A 313 -18.72 -11.01 0.80
CA VAL A 313 -17.27 -11.22 0.80
C VAL A 313 -16.91 -12.39 1.71
N ASP A 314 -16.09 -13.31 1.23
CA ASP A 314 -15.50 -14.36 2.05
C ASP A 314 -14.11 -13.89 2.54
N LEU A 315 -14.06 -13.31 3.73
CA LEU A 315 -12.85 -12.76 4.31
C LEU A 315 -11.75 -13.82 4.47
N SER A 316 -12.10 -15.10 4.70
CA SER A 316 -11.14 -16.18 4.87
C SER A 316 -10.33 -16.47 3.60
N ARG A 317 -10.75 -15.95 2.45
CA ARG A 317 -10.09 -16.10 1.15
C ARG A 317 -9.37 -14.84 0.68
N THR A 318 -9.30 -13.81 1.51
CA THR A 318 -8.64 -12.55 1.20
C THR A 318 -7.24 -12.46 1.80
N PHE A 319 -6.89 -13.35 2.70
CA PHE A 319 -5.56 -13.47 3.29
C PHE A 319 -5.28 -14.88 3.77
N THR A 320 -3.99 -15.19 3.99
CA THR A 320 -3.55 -16.42 4.65
C THR A 320 -2.54 -16.13 5.75
N THR A 321 -2.60 -16.90 6.83
CA THR A 321 -1.60 -16.88 7.91
C THR A 321 -0.66 -18.10 7.86
N GLU A 322 -0.78 -18.93 6.83
CA GLU A 322 0.00 -20.17 6.69
C GLU A 322 1.50 -19.92 6.78
N PHE A 323 1.99 -18.90 6.07
CA PHE A 323 3.42 -18.60 5.93
C PHE A 323 3.99 -17.87 7.13
N VAL A 324 3.30 -16.85 7.65
CA VAL A 324 3.78 -16.06 8.81
C VAL A 324 3.92 -16.92 10.06
N LYS A 325 3.07 -17.94 10.24
CA LYS A 325 3.15 -18.92 11.35
C LYS A 325 4.39 -19.80 11.29
N LYS A 326 5.00 -19.97 10.12
CA LYS A 326 6.19 -20.82 9.90
C LYS A 326 7.49 -20.02 9.89
N VAL A 327 7.43 -18.69 10.03
CA VAL A 327 8.65 -17.86 10.08
C VAL A 327 9.47 -18.21 11.33
N PRO A 328 10.76 -18.52 11.18
CA PRO A 328 11.63 -18.82 12.32
C PRO A 328 11.60 -17.70 13.37
N GLN A 329 11.49 -18.10 14.64
CA GLN A 329 11.70 -17.18 15.75
C GLN A 329 13.21 -16.87 15.79
N GLY A 330 13.61 -15.69 15.28
CA GLY A 330 15.00 -15.22 15.27
C GLY A 330 15.39 -14.55 16.54
#